data_f2ec67e4972dfd1f6619896f552dbdff
#
_entry.id   f2ec67e4972dfd1f6619896f552dbdff
#
_cell.length_a   1.000
_cell.length_b   1.000
_cell.length_c   1.000
_cell.angle_alpha   90.00
_cell.angle_beta   90.00
_cell.angle_gamma   90.00
#
_symmetry.space_group_name_H-M   'P 1'
#
loop_
_entity.id
_entity.type
_entity.pdbx_description
1 polymer ?
#
loop_
_entity_poly.entity_id
_entity_poly.type
_entity_poly.pdbx_seq_one_letter_code
_entity_poly.pdbx_strand_id
1 'polypeptide(L)'
;PLTIQELEEAFGIEGSEGFKDFVKALVTMEEKGLVIRTRSNRYGLPEKMNLVRGKLIGHARGFAFVVPDEKKTGDDDLFIPPTELNGALHGDTVLARLSSQSSGSRQEGSIVRILERGTKELVGTYTESKNFGFVIPDNKRWTSDIFVLKSASMGAVEGHKVVVKITSYPENRLSAEGEVIQILGHKNDPGVDILSVIHKHHLPLAFPEEVME
;
A
#
# COMPACT_ATOMS: atom_id res chain seq x y z
N PRO A 1 -11.58 -13.05 -21.80
CA PRO A 1 -10.48 -13.83 -21.20
C PRO A 1 -10.06 -14.97 -22.10
N LEU A 2 -8.74 -15.18 -22.29
CA LEU A 2 -8.12 -16.19 -23.13
C LEU A 2 -7.41 -17.24 -22.26
N THR A 3 -7.34 -18.48 -22.71
CA THR A 3 -6.51 -19.52 -22.10
C THR A 3 -5.04 -19.28 -22.41
N ILE A 4 -4.14 -19.98 -21.71
CA ILE A 4 -2.70 -19.89 -21.98
C ILE A 4 -2.36 -20.37 -23.39
N GLN A 5 -3.05 -21.40 -23.89
CA GLN A 5 -2.87 -21.91 -25.24
C GLN A 5 -3.35 -20.92 -26.30
N GLU A 6 -4.51 -20.29 -26.12
CA GLU A 6 -5.02 -19.24 -27.01
C GLU A 6 -4.08 -18.03 -27.06
N LEU A 7 -3.43 -17.70 -25.91
CA LEU A 7 -2.43 -16.65 -25.85
C LEU A 7 -1.11 -17.05 -26.51
N GLU A 8 -0.63 -18.27 -26.30
CA GLU A 8 0.57 -18.85 -26.95
C GLU A 8 0.44 -18.78 -28.46
N GLU A 9 -0.71 -19.23 -29.00
CA GLU A 9 -1.00 -19.18 -30.43
C GLU A 9 -1.08 -17.74 -30.95
N ALA A 10 -1.79 -16.86 -30.22
CA ALA A 10 -1.97 -15.45 -30.61
C ALA A 10 -0.66 -14.65 -30.64
N PHE A 11 0.30 -14.98 -29.77
CA PHE A 11 1.62 -14.32 -29.72
C PHE A 11 2.69 -15.05 -30.53
N GLY A 12 2.35 -16.18 -31.16
CA GLY A 12 3.29 -16.95 -31.96
C GLY A 12 4.49 -17.47 -31.18
N ILE A 13 4.25 -17.93 -29.93
CA ILE A 13 5.31 -18.45 -29.05
C ILE A 13 5.72 -19.83 -29.53
N GLU A 14 6.99 -19.98 -29.94
CA GLU A 14 7.53 -21.25 -30.42
C GLU A 14 8.60 -21.79 -29.47
N GLY A 15 8.62 -23.11 -29.31
CA GLY A 15 9.61 -23.85 -28.55
C GLY A 15 9.45 -23.78 -27.03
N SER A 16 10.09 -24.74 -26.34
CA SER A 16 9.93 -24.93 -24.90
C SER A 16 10.54 -23.78 -24.07
N GLU A 17 11.57 -23.12 -24.59
CA GLU A 17 12.24 -22.00 -23.91
C GLU A 17 11.40 -20.73 -24.01
N GLY A 18 10.89 -20.42 -25.22
CA GLY A 18 9.95 -19.30 -25.44
C GLY A 18 8.69 -19.45 -24.58
N PHE A 19 8.13 -20.66 -24.47
CA PHE A 19 6.97 -20.93 -23.61
C PHE A 19 7.27 -20.69 -22.12
N LYS A 20 8.44 -21.12 -21.63
CA LYS A 20 8.84 -20.87 -20.22
C LYS A 20 8.93 -19.37 -19.92
N ASP A 21 9.52 -18.60 -20.81
CA ASP A 21 9.66 -17.15 -20.58
C ASP A 21 8.32 -16.42 -20.71
N PHE A 22 7.46 -16.87 -21.60
CA PHE A 22 6.09 -16.40 -21.70
C PHE A 22 5.28 -16.65 -20.42
N VAL A 23 5.38 -17.86 -19.84
CA VAL A 23 4.70 -18.19 -18.57
C VAL A 23 5.24 -17.32 -17.43
N LYS A 24 6.55 -17.12 -17.33
CA LYS A 24 7.15 -16.22 -16.33
C LYS A 24 6.63 -14.80 -16.48
N ALA A 25 6.54 -14.30 -17.72
CA ALA A 25 5.99 -12.97 -18.00
C ALA A 25 4.52 -12.87 -17.55
N LEU A 26 3.69 -13.87 -17.86
CA LEU A 26 2.29 -13.91 -17.42
C LEU A 26 2.16 -13.91 -15.88
N VAL A 27 2.99 -14.70 -15.19
CA VAL A 27 3.01 -14.72 -13.71
C VAL A 27 3.38 -13.33 -13.17
N THR A 28 4.43 -12.72 -13.70
CA THR A 28 4.84 -11.37 -13.29
C THR A 28 3.75 -10.33 -13.55
N MET A 29 3.06 -10.41 -14.69
CA MET A 29 1.94 -9.52 -15.01
C MET A 29 0.74 -9.76 -14.09
N GLU A 30 0.46 -11.01 -13.71
CA GLU A 30 -0.59 -11.34 -12.75
C GLU A 30 -0.27 -10.81 -11.34
N GLU A 31 0.97 -10.97 -10.88
CA GLU A 31 1.44 -10.41 -9.60
C GLU A 31 1.30 -8.89 -9.56
N LYS A 32 1.66 -8.22 -10.65
CA LYS A 32 1.51 -6.77 -10.80
C LYS A 32 0.06 -6.31 -11.07
N GLY A 33 -0.88 -7.25 -11.23
CA GLY A 33 -2.29 -6.95 -11.51
C GLY A 33 -2.56 -6.36 -12.88
N LEU A 34 -1.64 -6.52 -13.83
CA LEU A 34 -1.79 -6.08 -15.23
C LEU A 34 -2.68 -7.04 -16.01
N VAL A 35 -2.70 -8.31 -15.61
CA VAL A 35 -3.63 -9.33 -16.08
C VAL A 35 -4.26 -10.05 -14.89
N ILE A 36 -5.47 -10.54 -15.06
CA ILE A 36 -6.20 -11.29 -14.04
C ILE A 36 -6.44 -12.70 -14.54
N ARG A 37 -6.05 -13.67 -13.72
CA ARG A 37 -6.37 -15.08 -13.95
C ARG A 37 -7.71 -15.41 -13.29
N THR A 38 -8.64 -15.92 -14.07
CA THR A 38 -9.95 -16.38 -13.58
C THR A 38 -9.86 -17.76 -12.93
N ARG A 39 -10.90 -18.14 -12.20
CA ARG A 39 -11.01 -19.50 -11.63
C ARG A 39 -10.98 -20.61 -12.71
N SER A 40 -11.37 -20.28 -13.94
CA SER A 40 -11.31 -21.19 -15.10
C SER A 40 -9.98 -21.13 -15.87
N ASN A 41 -8.92 -20.64 -15.25
CA ASN A 41 -7.58 -20.50 -15.84
C ASN A 41 -7.53 -19.69 -17.15
N ARG A 42 -8.39 -18.68 -17.26
CA ARG A 42 -8.36 -17.72 -18.38
C ARG A 42 -7.79 -16.39 -17.91
N TYR A 43 -7.00 -15.77 -18.74
CA TYR A 43 -6.38 -14.47 -18.50
C TYR A 43 -7.17 -13.34 -19.18
N GLY A 44 -7.33 -12.24 -18.50
CA GLY A 44 -8.03 -11.07 -19.04
C GLY A 44 -7.49 -9.78 -18.46
N LEU A 45 -7.79 -8.67 -19.11
CA LEU A 45 -7.46 -7.34 -18.60
C LEU A 45 -8.42 -6.96 -17.46
N PRO A 46 -7.93 -6.31 -16.40
CA PRO A 46 -8.75 -5.89 -15.26
C PRO A 46 -10.01 -5.12 -15.69
N GLU A 47 -9.88 -4.17 -16.60
CA GLU A 47 -10.98 -3.32 -17.06
C GLU A 47 -12.10 -4.13 -17.74
N LYS A 48 -11.74 -5.21 -18.46
CA LYS A 48 -12.70 -6.13 -19.09
C LYS A 48 -13.46 -6.99 -18.06
N MET A 49 -13.06 -6.94 -16.79
CA MET A 49 -13.58 -7.74 -15.69
C MET A 49 -14.20 -6.88 -14.57
N ASN A 50 -14.50 -5.62 -14.85
CA ASN A 50 -14.99 -4.63 -13.87
C ASN A 50 -14.05 -4.43 -12.68
N LEU A 51 -12.73 -4.55 -12.94
CA LEU A 51 -11.68 -4.31 -11.97
C LEU A 51 -10.89 -3.09 -12.38
N VAL A 52 -10.49 -2.31 -11.38
CA VAL A 52 -9.64 -1.12 -11.53
C VAL A 52 -8.37 -1.37 -10.75
N ARG A 53 -7.23 -1.24 -11.44
CA ARG A 53 -5.91 -1.18 -10.81
C ARG A 53 -5.57 0.28 -10.55
N GLY A 54 -5.07 0.57 -9.34
CA GLY A 54 -4.71 1.93 -9.00
C GLY A 54 -4.10 2.06 -7.61
N LYS A 55 -3.82 3.31 -7.24
CA LYS A 55 -3.22 3.67 -5.96
C LYS A 55 -4.29 4.07 -4.95
N LEU A 56 -4.23 3.50 -3.75
CA LEU A 56 -5.17 3.80 -2.66
C LEU A 56 -4.75 5.07 -1.92
N ILE A 57 -5.62 6.04 -1.89
CA ILE A 57 -5.46 7.28 -1.14
C ILE A 57 -6.41 7.26 0.05
N GLY A 58 -5.89 6.94 1.23
CA GLY A 58 -6.65 6.94 2.47
C GLY A 58 -7.09 8.33 2.90
N HIS A 59 -8.17 8.39 3.66
CA HIS A 59 -8.70 9.59 4.25
C HIS A 59 -8.78 9.44 5.78
N ALA A 60 -8.58 10.52 6.53
CA ALA A 60 -8.57 10.54 8.00
C ALA A 60 -9.90 10.05 8.65
N ARG A 61 -11.00 10.02 7.90
CA ARG A 61 -12.29 9.49 8.32
C ARG A 61 -12.46 7.99 8.09
N GLY A 62 -11.40 7.29 7.65
CA GLY A 62 -11.38 5.84 7.48
C GLY A 62 -11.84 5.31 6.12
N PHE A 63 -12.37 6.13 5.22
CA PHE A 63 -12.61 5.75 3.83
C PHE A 63 -11.38 6.02 2.94
N ALA A 64 -11.40 5.57 1.71
CA ALA A 64 -10.33 5.83 0.76
C ALA A 64 -10.86 6.06 -0.66
N PHE A 65 -9.94 6.49 -1.54
CA PHE A 65 -10.15 6.55 -2.98
C PHE A 65 -9.10 5.73 -3.69
N VAL A 66 -9.49 5.00 -4.73
CA VAL A 66 -8.54 4.41 -5.67
C VAL A 66 -8.42 5.34 -6.86
N VAL A 67 -7.19 5.84 -7.06
CA VAL A 67 -6.82 6.61 -8.25
C VAL A 67 -6.38 5.62 -9.31
N PRO A 68 -7.13 5.45 -10.41
CA PRO A 68 -6.76 4.51 -11.47
C PRO A 68 -5.41 4.85 -12.10
N ASP A 69 -4.62 3.83 -12.46
CA ASP A 69 -3.34 4.04 -13.16
C ASP A 69 -3.56 4.62 -14.56
N GLU A 70 -4.60 4.15 -15.24
CA GLU A 70 -5.04 4.66 -16.53
C GLU A 70 -6.30 5.52 -16.33
N LYS A 71 -6.10 6.80 -16.04
CA LYS A 71 -7.17 7.77 -15.89
C LYS A 71 -7.52 8.39 -17.23
N LYS A 72 -8.73 8.15 -17.72
CA LYS A 72 -9.28 8.88 -18.87
C LYS A 72 -9.76 10.25 -18.39
N THR A 73 -9.69 11.24 -19.28
CA THR A 73 -10.20 12.60 -18.98
C THR A 73 -11.68 12.54 -18.58
N GLY A 74 -12.00 12.88 -17.35
CA GLY A 74 -13.35 12.83 -16.79
C GLY A 74 -13.65 11.62 -15.90
N ASP A 75 -12.73 10.69 -15.73
CA ASP A 75 -12.89 9.60 -14.76
C ASP A 75 -12.67 10.12 -13.34
N ASP A 76 -13.62 9.88 -12.46
CA ASP A 76 -13.51 10.15 -11.03
C ASP A 76 -12.75 9.03 -10.31
N ASP A 77 -12.15 9.39 -9.17
CA ASP A 77 -11.53 8.41 -8.29
C ASP A 77 -12.62 7.49 -7.70
N LEU A 78 -12.29 6.20 -7.61
CA LEU A 78 -13.22 5.20 -7.09
C LEU A 78 -13.30 5.30 -5.56
N PHE A 79 -14.49 5.58 -5.03
CA PHE A 79 -14.72 5.63 -3.59
C PHE A 79 -14.75 4.23 -2.97
N ILE A 80 -14.01 4.04 -1.88
CA ILE A 80 -13.95 2.79 -1.11
C ILE A 80 -14.41 3.08 0.32
N PRO A 81 -15.56 2.55 0.73
CA PRO A 81 -16.03 2.70 2.10
C PRO A 81 -15.12 1.95 3.08
N PRO A 82 -15.11 2.31 4.38
CA PRO A 82 -14.24 1.69 5.38
C PRO A 82 -14.39 0.17 5.49
N THR A 83 -15.59 -0.34 5.28
CA THR A 83 -15.93 -1.78 5.34
C THR A 83 -15.35 -2.58 4.16
N GLU A 84 -15.01 -1.91 3.06
CA GLU A 84 -14.58 -2.53 1.80
C GLU A 84 -13.07 -2.37 1.54
N LEU A 85 -12.32 -1.82 2.51
CA LEU A 85 -10.87 -1.64 2.39
C LEU A 85 -10.09 -2.95 2.42
N ASN A 86 -10.63 -4.00 3.07
CA ASN A 86 -10.05 -5.34 3.14
C ASN A 86 -8.54 -5.34 3.49
N GLY A 87 -8.15 -4.53 4.49
CA GLY A 87 -6.77 -4.41 4.96
C GLY A 87 -5.84 -3.56 4.10
N ALA A 88 -6.35 -2.92 3.05
CA ALA A 88 -5.58 -1.98 2.25
C ALA A 88 -5.38 -0.65 3.00
N LEU A 89 -4.21 -0.05 2.81
CA LEU A 89 -3.75 1.15 3.50
C LEU A 89 -3.37 2.25 2.52
N HIS A 90 -3.26 3.47 3.02
CA HIS A 90 -2.80 4.61 2.22
C HIS A 90 -1.46 4.32 1.53
N GLY A 91 -1.43 4.53 0.23
CA GLY A 91 -0.24 4.32 -0.61
C GLY A 91 -0.14 2.95 -1.26
N ASP A 92 -0.97 1.98 -0.87
CA ASP A 92 -0.97 0.64 -1.48
C ASP A 92 -1.40 0.71 -2.96
N THR A 93 -0.80 -0.15 -3.78
CA THR A 93 -1.29 -0.44 -5.13
C THR A 93 -2.27 -1.61 -5.04
N VAL A 94 -3.47 -1.41 -5.55
CA VAL A 94 -4.60 -2.32 -5.32
C VAL A 94 -5.34 -2.66 -6.59
N LEU A 95 -6.06 -3.78 -6.55
CA LEU A 95 -7.16 -4.09 -7.45
C LEU A 95 -8.47 -3.88 -6.71
N ALA A 96 -9.32 -3.02 -7.25
CA ALA A 96 -10.66 -2.75 -6.74
C ALA A 96 -11.72 -3.23 -7.74
N ARG A 97 -12.84 -3.74 -7.24
CA ARG A 97 -14.00 -4.09 -8.04
C ARG A 97 -14.98 -2.94 -8.00
N LEU A 98 -15.48 -2.56 -9.17
CA LEU A 98 -16.57 -1.60 -9.30
C LEU A 98 -17.87 -2.23 -8.73
N SER A 99 -18.57 -1.49 -7.88
CA SER A 99 -19.90 -1.87 -7.42
C SER A 99 -20.92 -1.63 -8.54
N SER A 100 -21.84 -2.57 -8.72
CA SER A 100 -22.98 -2.39 -9.63
C SER A 100 -24.04 -1.43 -9.08
N GLN A 101 -23.98 -1.12 -7.78
CA GLN A 101 -24.86 -0.17 -7.10
C GLN A 101 -24.07 1.09 -6.78
N SER A 102 -24.20 2.11 -7.61
CA SER A 102 -23.71 3.45 -7.27
C SER A 102 -24.78 4.18 -6.44
N SER A 103 -24.43 4.56 -5.22
CA SER A 103 -25.28 5.44 -4.40
C SER A 103 -25.00 6.90 -4.81
N GLY A 104 -25.67 7.39 -5.83
CA GLY A 104 -25.48 8.75 -6.35
C GLY A 104 -24.56 8.85 -7.57
N SER A 105 -23.91 10.01 -7.75
CA SER A 105 -23.04 10.30 -8.91
C SER A 105 -21.62 9.73 -8.79
N ARG A 106 -21.23 9.14 -7.64
CA ARG A 106 -19.90 8.58 -7.42
C ARG A 106 -19.89 7.08 -7.63
N GLN A 107 -18.85 6.59 -8.31
CA GLN A 107 -18.58 5.17 -8.40
C GLN A 107 -18.03 4.67 -7.06
N GLU A 108 -18.63 3.61 -6.53
CA GLU A 108 -18.17 2.91 -5.33
C GLU A 108 -17.56 1.57 -5.72
N GLY A 109 -16.66 1.09 -4.86
CA GLY A 109 -16.01 -0.20 -5.07
C GLY A 109 -15.53 -0.85 -3.80
N SER A 110 -14.97 -2.05 -3.96
CA SER A 110 -14.37 -2.84 -2.89
C SER A 110 -12.96 -3.29 -3.28
N ILE A 111 -12.04 -3.31 -2.33
CA ILE A 111 -10.69 -3.84 -2.58
C ILE A 111 -10.77 -5.36 -2.69
N VAL A 112 -10.30 -5.89 -3.81
CA VAL A 112 -10.25 -7.33 -4.08
C VAL A 112 -8.90 -7.92 -3.73
N ARG A 113 -7.81 -7.17 -4.03
CA ARG A 113 -6.44 -7.62 -3.79
C ARG A 113 -5.51 -6.42 -3.60
N ILE A 114 -4.58 -6.57 -2.68
CA ILE A 114 -3.45 -5.66 -2.50
C ILE A 114 -2.30 -6.23 -3.33
N LEU A 115 -1.81 -5.46 -4.30
CA LEU A 115 -0.75 -5.87 -5.22
C LEU A 115 0.63 -5.53 -4.65
N GLU A 116 0.74 -4.34 -4.06
CA GLU A 116 1.99 -3.85 -3.50
C GLU A 116 1.70 -2.95 -2.30
N ARG A 117 2.45 -3.13 -1.22
CA ARG A 117 2.40 -2.27 -0.05
C ARG A 117 3.16 -0.98 -0.31
N GLY A 118 2.46 0.14 -0.21
CA GLY A 118 3.03 1.45 -0.48
C GLY A 118 3.83 2.04 0.67
N THR A 119 3.51 1.67 1.91
CA THR A 119 4.16 2.18 3.11
C THR A 119 4.84 1.04 3.84
N LYS A 120 6.16 1.05 3.90
CA LYS A 120 6.99 0.07 4.62
C LYS A 120 7.49 0.62 5.95
N GLU A 121 7.67 1.93 6.00
CA GLU A 121 8.17 2.67 7.15
C GLU A 121 7.35 3.94 7.33
N LEU A 122 7.16 4.37 8.56
CA LEU A 122 6.47 5.61 8.85
C LEU A 122 7.00 6.26 10.13
N VAL A 123 6.74 7.57 10.24
CA VAL A 123 7.03 8.36 11.43
C VAL A 123 5.79 8.48 12.29
N GLY A 124 5.95 8.35 13.59
CA GLY A 124 4.86 8.53 14.54
C GLY A 124 5.34 8.82 15.94
N THR A 125 4.38 8.97 16.85
CA THR A 125 4.64 9.20 18.27
C THR A 125 4.45 7.89 19.02
N TYR A 126 5.49 7.48 19.76
CA TYR A 126 5.43 6.29 20.61
C TYR A 126 4.65 6.59 21.88
N THR A 127 3.73 5.69 22.20
CA THR A 127 2.94 5.67 23.45
C THR A 127 3.24 4.38 24.18
N GLU A 128 3.67 4.50 25.43
CA GLU A 128 4.12 3.36 26.23
C GLU A 128 2.95 2.70 26.98
N SER A 129 2.98 1.37 27.04
CA SER A 129 2.16 0.54 27.92
C SER A 129 3.06 -0.42 28.72
N LYS A 130 2.50 -1.14 29.70
CA LYS A 130 3.30 -1.98 30.61
C LYS A 130 4.22 -2.99 29.90
N ASN A 131 3.71 -3.70 28.89
CA ASN A 131 4.41 -4.80 28.22
C ASN A 131 4.58 -4.58 26.70
N PHE A 132 4.04 -3.51 26.15
CA PHE A 132 4.05 -3.18 24.74
C PHE A 132 3.91 -1.66 24.57
N GLY A 133 3.97 -1.20 23.37
CA GLY A 133 3.67 0.18 23.01
C GLY A 133 2.90 0.27 21.71
N PHE A 134 2.48 1.48 21.39
CA PHE A 134 1.86 1.82 20.12
C PHE A 134 2.59 3.00 19.50
N VAL A 135 2.66 3.01 18.19
CA VAL A 135 3.08 4.19 17.44
C VAL A 135 1.85 4.77 16.76
N ILE A 136 1.53 6.01 17.13
CA ILE A 136 0.46 6.81 16.51
C ILE A 136 1.07 7.50 15.30
N PRO A 137 0.68 7.16 14.07
CA PRO A 137 1.26 7.73 12.85
C PRO A 137 1.01 9.24 12.73
N ASP A 138 2.02 9.99 12.28
CA ASP A 138 1.87 11.42 11.99
C ASP A 138 1.04 11.67 10.73
N ASN A 139 1.03 10.70 9.82
CA ASN A 139 0.20 10.76 8.64
C ASN A 139 -1.23 10.33 8.96
N LYS A 140 -2.14 11.30 9.08
CA LYS A 140 -3.57 11.08 9.38
C LYS A 140 -4.32 10.22 8.36
N ARG A 141 -3.73 9.95 7.18
CA ARG A 141 -4.28 9.02 6.18
C ARG A 141 -4.08 7.56 6.56
N TRP A 142 -3.18 7.31 7.51
CA TRP A 142 -3.02 6.03 8.18
C TRP A 142 -3.87 6.06 9.44
N THR A 143 -4.95 5.31 9.48
CA THR A 143 -5.98 5.41 10.52
C THR A 143 -5.84 4.39 11.65
N SER A 144 -4.83 3.54 11.59
CA SER A 144 -4.56 2.51 12.61
C SER A 144 -3.25 2.79 13.33
N ASP A 145 -3.23 2.62 14.64
CA ASP A 145 -2.00 2.62 15.42
C ASP A 145 -1.20 1.35 15.12
N ILE A 146 0.12 1.44 15.28
CA ILE A 146 1.03 0.31 15.05
C ILE A 146 1.43 -0.25 16.39
N PHE A 147 1.14 -1.52 16.59
CA PHE A 147 1.55 -2.26 17.78
C PHE A 147 3.05 -2.54 17.73
N VAL A 148 3.74 -2.28 18.84
CA VAL A 148 5.20 -2.50 18.97
C VAL A 148 5.46 -3.28 20.27
N LEU A 149 6.08 -4.45 20.13
CA LEU A 149 6.56 -5.19 21.30
C LEU A 149 7.64 -4.39 22.04
N LYS A 150 7.70 -4.52 23.35
CA LYS A 150 8.72 -3.82 24.16
C LYS A 150 10.14 -4.17 23.73
N SER A 151 10.39 -5.40 23.32
CA SER A 151 11.68 -5.87 22.77
C SER A 151 12.01 -5.23 21.41
N ALA A 152 11.01 -4.74 20.68
CA ALA A 152 11.16 -4.11 19.36
C ALA A 152 11.04 -2.57 19.44
N SER A 153 10.99 -1.98 20.62
CA SER A 153 10.82 -0.54 20.82
C SER A 153 12.12 0.25 20.79
N MET A 154 13.27 -0.40 20.69
CA MET A 154 14.59 0.25 20.74
C MET A 154 14.82 1.12 22.01
N GLY A 155 14.08 0.85 23.09
CA GLY A 155 14.11 1.69 24.30
C GLY A 155 13.32 3.00 24.17
N ALA A 156 12.43 3.12 23.20
CA ALA A 156 11.53 4.28 23.11
C ALA A 156 10.66 4.38 24.35
N VAL A 157 10.44 5.62 24.80
CA VAL A 157 9.59 5.97 25.93
C VAL A 157 8.45 6.87 25.47
N GLU A 158 7.47 7.07 26.35
CA GLU A 158 6.29 7.91 26.09
C GLU A 158 6.67 9.25 25.46
N GLY A 159 6.04 9.60 24.33
CA GLY A 159 6.23 10.87 23.63
C GLY A 159 7.43 10.93 22.70
N HIS A 160 8.22 9.85 22.56
CA HIS A 160 9.27 9.82 21.54
C HIS A 160 8.68 9.84 20.13
N LYS A 161 9.25 10.66 19.26
CA LYS A 161 9.11 10.57 17.80
C LYS A 161 10.02 9.48 17.29
N VAL A 162 9.44 8.53 16.58
CA VAL A 162 10.13 7.33 16.11
C VAL A 162 9.85 7.07 14.64
N VAL A 163 10.82 6.44 13.98
CA VAL A 163 10.61 5.79 12.70
C VAL A 163 10.32 4.32 13.00
N VAL A 164 9.18 3.83 12.54
CA VAL A 164 8.77 2.44 12.69
C VAL A 164 8.70 1.75 11.34
N LYS A 165 9.27 0.57 11.26
CA LYS A 165 9.16 -0.32 10.11
C LYS A 165 8.03 -1.30 10.34
N ILE A 166 7.14 -1.42 9.37
CA ILE A 166 6.00 -2.32 9.44
C ILE A 166 6.49 -3.76 9.23
N THR A 167 6.22 -4.62 10.20
CA THR A 167 6.56 -6.05 10.15
C THR A 167 5.34 -6.91 9.79
N SER A 168 4.14 -6.47 10.20
CA SER A 168 2.88 -7.11 9.84
C SER A 168 1.82 -6.06 9.52
N TYR A 169 1.07 -6.29 8.45
CA TYR A 169 -0.01 -5.40 8.04
C TYR A 169 -1.34 -5.83 8.67
N PRO A 170 -2.33 -4.90 8.78
CA PRO A 170 -3.62 -5.23 9.37
C PRO A 170 -4.31 -6.38 8.64
N GLU A 171 -4.65 -7.43 9.38
CA GLU A 171 -5.43 -8.56 8.88
C GLU A 171 -6.48 -8.97 9.92
N ASN A 172 -7.66 -9.38 9.47
CA ASN A 172 -8.70 -9.96 10.35
C ASN A 172 -9.00 -9.14 11.62
N ARG A 173 -9.03 -7.81 11.54
CA ARG A 173 -9.22 -6.87 12.66
C ARG A 173 -8.04 -6.74 13.62
N LEU A 174 -6.88 -7.31 13.30
CA LEU A 174 -5.65 -7.08 14.04
C LEU A 174 -5.02 -5.76 13.57
N SER A 175 -4.41 -5.02 14.51
CA SER A 175 -3.63 -3.83 14.20
C SER A 175 -2.36 -4.19 13.42
N ALA A 176 -1.80 -3.23 12.70
CA ALA A 176 -0.46 -3.38 12.15
C ALA A 176 0.55 -3.59 13.27
N GLU A 177 1.59 -4.38 13.01
CA GLU A 177 2.72 -4.55 13.91
C GLU A 177 3.98 -3.94 13.30
N GLY A 178 4.88 -3.45 14.13
CA GLY A 178 6.12 -2.86 13.67
C GLY A 178 7.25 -2.92 14.70
N GLU A 179 8.44 -2.58 14.23
CA GLU A 179 9.64 -2.40 15.02
C GLU A 179 10.14 -0.97 14.90
N VAL A 180 10.54 -0.36 16.00
CA VAL A 180 11.21 0.94 15.98
C VAL A 180 12.61 0.75 15.43
N ILE A 181 12.92 1.46 14.35
CA ILE A 181 14.25 1.41 13.70
C ILE A 181 15.08 2.66 13.98
N GLN A 182 14.42 3.74 14.44
CA GLN A 182 15.11 4.97 14.82
C GLN A 182 14.29 5.78 15.81
N ILE A 183 14.93 6.39 16.79
CA ILE A 183 14.35 7.39 17.69
C ILE A 183 14.85 8.77 17.23
N LEU A 184 13.93 9.69 16.90
CA LEU A 184 14.26 11.04 16.44
C LEU A 184 14.45 12.02 17.58
N GLY A 185 13.93 11.72 18.78
CA GLY A 185 13.93 12.54 19.98
C GLY A 185 12.54 12.61 20.61
N HIS A 186 12.38 13.40 21.66
CA HIS A 186 11.07 13.62 22.26
C HIS A 186 10.28 14.65 21.43
N LYS A 187 8.97 14.48 21.31
CA LYS A 187 8.08 15.38 20.51
C LYS A 187 8.17 16.86 20.87
N ASN A 188 8.67 17.19 22.07
CA ASN A 188 8.84 18.55 22.55
C ASN A 188 10.29 19.08 22.38
N ASP A 189 11.21 18.25 21.86
CA ASP A 189 12.60 18.66 21.66
C ASP A 189 12.72 19.54 20.41
N PRO A 190 13.54 20.59 20.45
CA PRO A 190 13.76 21.46 19.30
C PRO A 190 14.29 20.68 18.08
N GLY A 191 13.70 20.88 16.93
CA GLY A 191 14.15 20.30 15.65
C GLY A 191 13.64 18.91 15.36
N VAL A 192 12.98 18.22 16.30
CA VAL A 192 12.42 16.88 16.09
C VAL A 192 11.24 16.91 15.11
N ASP A 193 10.49 18.00 15.07
CA ASP A 193 9.45 18.27 14.07
C ASP A 193 10.04 18.31 12.66
N ILE A 194 11.18 18.98 12.47
CA ILE A 194 11.90 19.07 11.18
C ILE A 194 12.41 17.68 10.78
N LEU A 195 13.06 16.95 11.70
CA LEU A 195 13.53 15.58 11.45
C LEU A 195 12.39 14.64 11.04
N SER A 196 11.23 14.78 11.71
CA SER A 196 10.03 14.00 11.37
C SER A 196 9.54 14.25 9.95
N VAL A 197 9.58 15.52 9.48
CA VAL A 197 9.23 15.88 8.11
C VAL A 197 10.24 15.33 7.11
N ILE A 198 11.54 15.43 7.40
CA ILE A 198 12.62 14.91 6.55
C ILE A 198 12.43 13.41 6.34
N HIS A 199 12.25 12.63 7.41
CA HIS A 199 12.03 11.19 7.33
C HIS A 199 10.72 10.84 6.62
N LYS A 200 9.64 11.55 6.92
CA LYS A 200 8.33 11.33 6.27
C LYS A 200 8.38 11.48 4.75
N HIS A 201 9.23 12.38 4.26
CA HIS A 201 9.36 12.66 2.83
C HIS A 201 10.62 12.03 2.20
N HIS A 202 11.35 11.18 2.95
CA HIS A 202 12.59 10.52 2.50
C HIS A 202 13.61 11.51 1.94
N LEU A 203 13.69 12.71 2.54
CA LEU A 203 14.66 13.72 2.14
C LEU A 203 16.06 13.34 2.66
N PRO A 204 17.14 13.62 1.91
CA PRO A 204 18.50 13.38 2.38
C PRO A 204 18.81 14.27 3.58
N LEU A 205 19.40 13.68 4.64
CA LEU A 205 19.83 14.38 5.84
C LEU A 205 21.11 15.22 5.64
N ALA A 206 21.86 14.92 4.59
CA ALA A 206 23.07 15.63 4.20
C ALA A 206 23.00 16.03 2.72
N PHE A 207 23.57 17.18 2.39
CA PHE A 207 23.77 17.56 1.00
C PHE A 207 24.80 16.60 0.37
N PRO A 208 24.62 16.21 -0.92
CA PRO A 208 25.64 15.48 -1.66
C PRO A 208 26.99 16.24 -1.60
N GLU A 209 28.10 15.51 -1.52
CA GLU A 209 29.45 16.12 -1.44
C GLU A 209 29.73 17.07 -2.61
N GLU A 210 29.13 16.83 -3.77
CA GLU A 210 29.22 17.69 -4.97
C GLU A 210 28.63 19.12 -4.79
N VAL A 211 27.88 19.37 -3.72
CA VAL A 211 27.27 20.69 -3.43
C VAL A 211 28.00 21.41 -2.32
N MET A 212 28.98 20.76 -1.69
CA MET A 212 29.74 21.29 -0.56
C MET A 212 31.13 21.84 -0.97
N GLU A 213 31.45 21.88 -2.29
CA GLU A 213 32.64 22.55 -2.85
C GLU A 213 32.39 24.02 -3.21
#